data_0d9cf6a2e4fe07274981ef41a6bad4ae
#
_entry.id   0d9cf6a2e4fe07274981ef41a6bad4ae
#
_cell.length_a   1.000
_cell.length_b   1.000
_cell.length_c   1.000
_cell.angle_alpha   90.00
_cell.angle_beta   90.00
_cell.angle_gamma   90.00
#
_symmetry.space_group_name_H-M   'P 1'
#
loop_
_entity.id
_entity.type
_entity.pdbx_description
1 polymer ?
#
loop_
_entity_poly.entity_id
_entity_poly.type
_entity_poly.pdbx_seq_one_letter_code
_entity_poly.pdbx_strand_id
1 'polypeptide(L)'
;GLGDVYKRQVEGTDYVLSDKVEIPAGASGINYIVTLKRTESLKTMKKTIYMELRANDYFALPVTEEIQAGGDTVSTLRYRIIFSDMFTSAPVAWEENLLGAFSQQKFELICDVLDVAPADFNDVSVMTFAMQVYISSEMTQYVKEQEEKKNAGEEFDENAFDGNGDPLTFKKN
;
A
#
# COMPACT_ATOMS: atom_id res chain seq x y z
N GLY A 1 -8.77 1.04 -31.88
CA GLY A 1 -7.98 0.30 -30.91
C GLY A 1 -7.82 1.13 -29.66
N LEU A 2 -8.46 0.71 -28.57
CA LEU A 2 -8.22 1.27 -27.25
C LEU A 2 -6.81 0.83 -26.82
N GLY A 3 -5.85 1.73 -26.95
CA GLY A 3 -4.52 1.56 -26.40
C GLY A 3 -4.60 1.74 -24.89
N ASP A 4 -4.48 0.65 -24.15
CA ASP A 4 -4.14 0.70 -22.74
C ASP A 4 -2.80 1.45 -22.62
N VAL A 5 -2.87 2.67 -22.12
CA VAL A 5 -1.68 3.43 -21.76
C VAL A 5 -1.15 2.85 -20.46
N TYR A 6 -0.40 1.76 -20.56
CA TYR A 6 0.43 1.30 -19.46
C TYR A 6 1.45 2.41 -19.18
N LYS A 7 1.24 3.18 -18.11
CA LYS A 7 2.26 4.09 -17.61
C LYS A 7 3.44 3.22 -17.20
N ARG A 8 4.50 3.22 -18.00
CA ARG A 8 5.74 2.51 -17.69
C ARG A 8 6.33 3.11 -16.41
N GLN A 9 6.67 2.24 -15.47
CA GLN A 9 7.43 2.62 -14.31
C GLN A 9 8.82 3.09 -14.75
N VAL A 10 9.32 4.13 -14.08
CA VAL A 10 10.58 4.78 -14.44
C VAL A 10 11.61 4.48 -13.37
N GLU A 11 12.74 3.88 -13.78
CA GLU A 11 13.89 3.69 -12.89
C GLU A 11 14.39 5.05 -12.39
N GLY A 12 14.80 5.09 -11.13
CA GLY A 12 15.15 6.33 -10.44
C GLY A 12 13.97 7.10 -9.86
N THR A 13 12.75 6.95 -10.41
CA THR A 13 11.52 7.61 -9.93
C THR A 13 10.63 6.65 -9.14
N ASP A 14 10.31 5.49 -9.71
CA ASP A 14 9.40 4.52 -9.11
C ASP A 14 10.13 3.39 -8.37
N TYR A 15 11.32 3.05 -8.82
CA TYR A 15 12.16 2.02 -8.24
C TYR A 15 13.64 2.30 -8.51
N VAL A 16 14.51 1.60 -7.80
CA VAL A 16 15.96 1.59 -8.02
C VAL A 16 16.44 0.14 -8.06
N LEU A 17 17.23 -0.18 -9.04
CA LEU A 17 17.94 -1.46 -9.16
C LEU A 17 19.35 -1.33 -8.57
N SER A 18 19.91 -2.44 -8.08
CA SER A 18 21.32 -2.48 -7.70
C SER A 18 22.18 -2.41 -8.96
N ASP A 19 23.16 -1.51 -8.97
CA ASP A 19 24.02 -1.26 -10.13
C ASP A 19 24.86 -2.48 -10.53
N LYS A 20 25.11 -3.39 -9.60
CA LYS A 20 25.97 -4.56 -9.81
C LYS A 20 25.36 -5.84 -9.25
N VAL A 21 25.29 -6.85 -10.10
CA VAL A 21 24.93 -8.22 -9.72
C VAL A 21 26.18 -9.08 -9.87
N GLU A 22 26.72 -9.55 -8.76
CA GLU A 22 27.90 -10.42 -8.73
C GLU A 22 27.66 -11.58 -7.78
N ILE A 23 27.82 -12.79 -8.28
CA ILE A 23 27.81 -13.99 -7.44
C ILE A 23 29.23 -14.20 -6.93
N PRO A 24 29.48 -14.11 -5.60
CA PRO A 24 30.80 -14.31 -5.05
C PRO A 24 31.34 -15.69 -5.36
N ALA A 25 32.66 -15.83 -5.46
CA ALA A 25 33.31 -17.12 -5.68
C ALA A 25 32.94 -18.12 -4.56
N GLY A 26 32.44 -19.30 -4.96
CA GLY A 26 31.98 -20.34 -4.03
C GLY A 26 30.53 -20.19 -3.55
N ALA A 27 29.83 -19.11 -3.90
CA ALA A 27 28.40 -18.95 -3.64
C ALA A 27 27.58 -19.57 -4.78
N SER A 28 26.42 -20.16 -4.43
CA SER A 28 25.45 -20.72 -5.39
C SER A 28 24.37 -19.71 -5.84
N GLY A 29 24.30 -18.54 -5.20
CA GLY A 29 23.31 -17.52 -5.50
C GLY A 29 23.51 -16.25 -4.68
N ILE A 30 22.72 -15.23 -5.01
CA ILE A 30 22.65 -13.97 -4.27
C ILE A 30 21.19 -13.51 -4.14
N ASN A 31 20.94 -12.66 -3.15
CA ASN A 31 19.69 -11.90 -3.08
C ASN A 31 19.85 -10.62 -3.87
N TYR A 32 19.03 -10.44 -4.91
CA TYR A 32 18.98 -9.20 -5.66
C TYR A 32 17.93 -8.26 -5.07
N ILE A 33 18.36 -7.05 -4.71
CA ILE A 33 17.50 -6.08 -4.03
C ILE A 33 16.94 -5.10 -5.06
N VAL A 34 15.60 -5.00 -5.10
CA VAL A 34 14.86 -3.97 -5.82
C VAL A 34 14.27 -3.01 -4.79
N THR A 35 14.70 -1.76 -4.80
CA THR A 35 14.17 -0.74 -3.91
C THR A 35 12.97 -0.06 -4.57
N LEU A 36 11.78 -0.23 -4.01
CA LEU A 36 10.57 0.44 -4.47
C LEU A 36 10.47 1.83 -3.84
N LYS A 37 10.15 2.84 -4.63
CA LYS A 37 9.98 4.22 -4.14
C LYS A 37 8.51 4.50 -3.91
N ARG A 38 8.21 5.02 -2.73
CA ARG A 38 6.88 5.52 -2.39
C ARG A 38 6.64 6.83 -3.12
N THR A 39 5.66 6.86 -4.01
CA THR A 39 5.25 8.05 -4.77
C THR A 39 3.77 8.31 -4.57
N GLU A 40 3.32 9.56 -4.66
CA GLU A 40 1.91 9.93 -4.47
C GLU A 40 0.94 9.15 -5.38
N SER A 41 1.38 8.81 -6.59
CA SER A 41 0.54 8.00 -7.50
C SER A 41 0.25 6.59 -7.01
N LEU A 42 1.02 6.06 -6.04
CA LEU A 42 0.74 4.74 -5.42
C LEU A 42 -0.47 4.76 -4.51
N LYS A 43 -0.89 5.94 -4.04
CA LYS A 43 -2.12 6.10 -3.25
C LYS A 43 -3.39 5.82 -4.06
N THR A 44 -3.31 5.99 -5.38
CA THR A 44 -4.48 5.86 -6.27
C THR A 44 -4.37 4.76 -7.31
N MET A 45 -3.17 4.20 -7.53
CA MET A 45 -2.95 3.16 -8.52
C MET A 45 -1.87 2.16 -8.11
N LYS A 46 -2.05 0.91 -8.52
CA LYS A 46 -1.01 -0.12 -8.44
C LYS A 46 0.01 0.09 -9.54
N LYS A 47 1.29 -0.14 -9.23
CA LYS A 47 2.38 -0.18 -10.21
C LYS A 47 2.89 -1.61 -10.35
N THR A 48 3.37 -1.95 -11.54
CA THR A 48 3.89 -3.28 -11.84
C THR A 48 5.23 -3.17 -12.53
N ILE A 49 6.24 -3.84 -12.00
CA ILE A 49 7.56 -3.99 -12.62
C ILE A 49 7.65 -5.41 -13.16
N TYR A 50 8.07 -5.52 -14.41
CA TYR A 50 8.41 -6.80 -15.02
C TYR A 50 9.93 -6.90 -15.13
N MET A 51 10.49 -7.98 -14.61
CA MET A 51 11.91 -8.28 -14.65
C MET A 51 12.12 -9.57 -15.40
N GLU A 52 13.17 -9.65 -16.20
CA GLU A 52 13.54 -10.84 -16.94
C GLU A 52 15.03 -11.11 -16.74
N LEU A 53 15.38 -12.33 -16.35
CA LEU A 53 16.76 -12.82 -16.38
C LEU A 53 17.13 -13.20 -17.80
N ARG A 54 18.29 -12.77 -18.26
CA ARG A 54 18.82 -13.10 -19.57
C ARG A 54 20.19 -13.74 -19.43
N ALA A 55 20.46 -14.75 -20.27
CA ALA A 55 21.78 -15.33 -20.39
C ALA A 55 22.79 -14.27 -20.85
N ASN A 56 24.04 -14.45 -20.45
CA ASN A 56 25.16 -13.67 -20.91
C ASN A 56 26.38 -14.58 -21.12
N ASP A 57 27.53 -14.02 -21.48
CA ASP A 57 28.76 -14.79 -21.77
C ASP A 57 29.27 -15.63 -20.59
N TYR A 58 28.86 -15.30 -19.35
CA TYR A 58 29.32 -15.97 -18.12
C TYR A 58 28.27 -16.91 -17.53
N PHE A 59 26.98 -16.67 -17.78
CA PHE A 59 25.87 -17.43 -17.20
C PHE A 59 24.89 -17.90 -18.25
N ALA A 60 24.79 -19.22 -18.41
CA ALA A 60 23.71 -19.85 -19.13
C ALA A 60 22.48 -19.99 -18.21
N LEU A 61 21.29 -20.04 -18.80
CA LEU A 61 20.03 -20.27 -18.10
C LEU A 61 19.46 -21.63 -18.51
N PRO A 62 19.92 -22.72 -17.89
CA PRO A 62 19.56 -24.10 -18.31
C PRO A 62 18.09 -24.45 -17.96
N VAL A 63 17.52 -23.79 -16.94
CA VAL A 63 16.14 -24.01 -16.51
C VAL A 63 15.35 -22.74 -16.80
N THR A 64 14.43 -22.79 -17.74
CA THR A 64 13.62 -21.64 -18.18
C THR A 64 12.17 -21.70 -17.70
N GLU A 65 11.72 -22.89 -17.32
CA GLU A 65 10.35 -23.17 -16.91
C GLU A 65 10.31 -24.21 -15.78
N GLU A 66 9.31 -24.09 -14.92
CA GLU A 66 9.02 -25.04 -13.85
C GLU A 66 7.53 -25.41 -13.91
N ILE A 67 7.23 -26.69 -13.71
CA ILE A 67 5.88 -27.21 -13.62
C ILE A 67 5.46 -27.18 -12.15
N GLN A 68 4.42 -26.41 -11.84
CA GLN A 68 3.85 -26.35 -10.49
C GLN A 68 2.97 -27.56 -10.17
N ALA A 69 2.65 -27.78 -8.89
CA ALA A 69 1.86 -28.91 -8.43
C ALA A 69 0.45 -29.01 -9.07
N GLY A 70 -0.08 -27.91 -9.61
CA GLY A 70 -1.34 -27.86 -10.37
C GLY A 70 -1.22 -28.19 -11.86
N GLY A 71 -0.02 -28.48 -12.37
CA GLY A 71 0.23 -28.72 -13.79
C GLY A 71 0.52 -27.48 -14.63
N ASP A 72 0.42 -26.29 -14.05
CA ASP A 72 0.73 -25.03 -14.73
C ASP A 72 2.24 -24.85 -14.90
N THR A 73 2.65 -24.37 -16.06
CA THR A 73 4.04 -24.06 -16.37
C THR A 73 4.31 -22.58 -16.11
N VAL A 74 5.30 -22.28 -15.27
CA VAL A 74 5.73 -20.91 -14.96
C VAL A 74 7.16 -20.67 -15.42
N SER A 75 7.43 -19.47 -15.93
CA SER A 75 8.78 -19.08 -16.30
C SER A 75 9.63 -18.83 -15.04
N THR A 76 10.78 -19.46 -14.96
CA THR A 76 11.79 -19.21 -13.91
C THR A 76 12.59 -17.94 -14.18
N LEU A 77 12.46 -17.34 -15.34
CA LEU A 77 13.22 -16.18 -15.78
C LEU A 77 12.46 -14.87 -15.64
N ARG A 78 11.15 -14.92 -15.50
CA ARG A 78 10.29 -13.73 -15.46
C ARG A 78 9.68 -13.52 -14.10
N TYR A 79 9.83 -12.31 -13.59
CA TYR A 79 9.33 -11.89 -12.29
C TYR A 79 8.42 -10.69 -12.47
N ARG A 80 7.34 -10.68 -11.71
CA ARG A 80 6.40 -9.56 -11.67
C ARG A 80 6.29 -9.06 -10.24
N ILE A 81 6.63 -7.79 -10.03
CA ILE A 81 6.48 -7.11 -8.74
C ILE A 81 5.30 -6.15 -8.87
N ILE A 82 4.26 -6.37 -8.10
CA ILE A 82 3.09 -5.46 -8.02
C ILE A 82 3.16 -4.76 -6.68
N PHE A 83 3.07 -3.44 -6.68
CA PHE A 83 3.12 -2.64 -5.47
C PHE A 83 2.17 -1.45 -5.54
N SER A 84 1.66 -1.06 -4.39
CA SER A 84 0.77 0.09 -4.21
C SER A 84 0.88 0.58 -2.77
N ASP A 85 0.43 1.81 -2.54
CA ASP A 85 0.25 2.41 -1.22
C ASP A 85 -1.25 2.48 -0.86
N MET A 86 -2.05 1.67 -1.52
CA MET A 86 -3.49 1.58 -1.27
C MET A 86 -3.78 0.49 -0.25
N PHE A 87 -4.53 0.85 0.77
CA PHE A 87 -5.10 -0.10 1.71
C PHE A 87 -6.37 -0.71 1.09
N THR A 88 -6.29 -1.94 0.63
CA THR A 88 -7.43 -2.66 0.03
C THR A 88 -8.22 -3.48 1.03
N SER A 89 -7.73 -3.58 2.26
CA SER A 89 -8.36 -4.28 3.39
C SER A 89 -8.00 -3.61 4.70
N ALA A 90 -8.83 -3.81 5.72
CA ALA A 90 -8.54 -3.32 7.05
C ALA A 90 -7.20 -3.87 7.57
N PRO A 91 -6.39 -3.05 8.27
CA PRO A 91 -5.23 -3.52 9.01
C PRO A 91 -5.62 -4.53 10.09
N VAL A 92 -4.67 -5.34 10.55
CA VAL A 92 -4.91 -6.43 11.52
C VAL A 92 -5.58 -5.94 12.81
N ALA A 93 -5.21 -4.77 13.29
CA ALA A 93 -5.75 -4.20 14.53
C ALA A 93 -6.96 -3.26 14.32
N TRP A 94 -7.58 -3.25 13.14
CA TRP A 94 -8.78 -2.42 12.91
C TRP A 94 -10.02 -3.04 13.56
N GLU A 95 -10.57 -2.39 14.59
CA GLU A 95 -11.77 -2.86 15.28
C GLU A 95 -13.02 -2.14 14.76
N GLU A 96 -13.81 -2.81 13.91
CA GLU A 96 -14.99 -2.23 13.28
C GLU A 96 -16.06 -1.75 14.27
N ASN A 97 -16.14 -2.37 15.44
CA ASN A 97 -17.12 -1.94 16.46
C ASN A 97 -16.78 -0.57 17.04
N LEU A 98 -15.51 -0.16 16.96
CA LEU A 98 -15.03 1.14 17.45
C LEU A 98 -14.83 2.16 16.32
N LEU A 99 -14.23 1.73 15.21
CA LEU A 99 -13.84 2.62 14.12
C LEU A 99 -14.84 2.59 12.95
N GLY A 100 -15.86 1.72 13.01
CA GLY A 100 -16.80 1.50 11.92
C GLY A 100 -16.18 0.73 10.76
N ALA A 101 -16.93 0.54 9.68
CA ALA A 101 -16.43 -0.11 8.47
C ALA A 101 -15.17 0.57 7.96
N PHE A 102 -14.18 -0.24 7.58
CA PHE A 102 -12.90 0.25 7.06
C PHE A 102 -13.09 0.97 5.73
N SER A 103 -12.45 2.13 5.60
CA SER A 103 -12.15 2.74 4.32
C SER A 103 -10.76 3.37 4.35
N GLN A 104 -10.10 3.44 3.20
CA GLN A 104 -8.80 4.08 3.07
C GLN A 104 -8.86 5.54 3.56
N GLN A 105 -9.92 6.26 3.21
CA GLN A 105 -10.12 7.65 3.63
C GLN A 105 -10.15 7.80 5.16
N LYS A 106 -10.93 6.95 5.87
CA LYS A 106 -10.94 6.96 7.34
C LYS A 106 -9.57 6.67 7.93
N PHE A 107 -8.88 5.70 7.36
CA PHE A 107 -7.56 5.30 7.82
C PHE A 107 -6.54 6.44 7.67
N GLU A 108 -6.51 7.06 6.49
CA GLU A 108 -5.63 8.21 6.22
C GLU A 108 -5.98 9.39 7.12
N LEU A 109 -7.27 9.70 7.27
CA LEU A 109 -7.72 10.79 8.14
C LEU A 109 -7.30 10.57 9.61
N ILE A 110 -7.40 9.36 10.15
CA ILE A 110 -6.91 9.04 11.50
C ILE A 110 -5.41 9.30 11.59
N CYS A 111 -4.63 8.79 10.63
CA CYS A 111 -3.18 8.95 10.65
C CYS A 111 -2.76 10.42 10.58
N ASP A 112 -3.42 11.21 9.74
CA ASP A 112 -3.11 12.62 9.53
C ASP A 112 -3.53 13.50 10.73
N VAL A 113 -4.72 13.29 11.29
CA VAL A 113 -5.27 14.12 12.37
C VAL A 113 -4.62 13.81 13.72
N LEU A 114 -4.36 12.53 13.99
CA LEU A 114 -3.85 12.08 15.30
C LEU A 114 -2.34 11.76 15.29
N ASP A 115 -1.66 11.98 14.15
CA ASP A 115 -0.23 11.67 13.96
C ASP A 115 0.11 10.21 14.33
N VAL A 116 -0.79 9.28 13.98
CA VAL A 116 -0.61 7.85 14.21
C VAL A 116 0.10 7.23 13.01
N ALA A 117 1.19 6.49 13.26
CA ALA A 117 1.90 5.85 12.18
C ALA A 117 1.05 4.72 11.56
N PRO A 118 0.91 4.64 10.23
CA PRO A 118 0.18 3.56 9.56
C PRO A 118 0.60 2.14 9.97
N ALA A 119 1.89 1.96 10.30
CA ALA A 119 2.46 0.69 10.73
C ALA A 119 1.90 0.23 12.09
N ASP A 120 1.51 1.15 12.97
CA ASP A 120 0.99 0.85 14.31
C ASP A 120 -0.30 0.02 14.24
N PHE A 121 -1.10 0.20 13.20
CA PHE A 121 -2.31 -0.60 12.99
C PHE A 121 -2.04 -2.07 12.62
N ASN A 122 -0.80 -2.45 12.35
CA ASN A 122 -0.39 -3.84 12.16
C ASN A 122 0.19 -4.47 13.43
N ASP A 123 0.31 -3.70 14.52
CA ASP A 123 0.81 -4.16 15.81
C ASP A 123 -0.28 -4.04 16.88
N VAL A 124 -0.89 -5.17 17.25
CA VAL A 124 -1.95 -5.22 18.27
C VAL A 124 -1.47 -4.85 19.67
N SER A 125 -0.16 -4.83 19.91
CA SER A 125 0.42 -4.40 21.19
C SER A 125 0.51 -2.87 21.29
N VAL A 126 0.60 -2.19 20.15
CA VAL A 126 0.58 -0.72 20.02
C VAL A 126 -0.87 -0.24 19.85
N MET A 127 -1.59 -0.80 18.88
CA MET A 127 -2.99 -0.46 18.61
C MET A 127 -3.93 -1.26 19.50
N THR A 128 -3.83 -1.02 20.80
CA THR A 128 -4.66 -1.66 21.82
C THR A 128 -6.13 -1.24 21.74
N PHE A 129 -7.02 -2.01 22.35
CA PHE A 129 -8.44 -1.63 22.46
C PHE A 129 -8.63 -0.22 23.04
N ALA A 130 -7.87 0.13 24.09
CA ALA A 130 -7.93 1.45 24.71
C ALA A 130 -7.50 2.56 23.73
N MET A 131 -6.47 2.32 22.93
CA MET A 131 -6.03 3.25 21.89
C MET A 131 -7.12 3.46 20.84
N GLN A 132 -7.79 2.40 20.41
CA GLN A 132 -8.87 2.51 19.44
C GLN A 132 -10.13 3.19 19.98
N VAL A 133 -10.44 3.03 21.27
CA VAL A 133 -11.50 3.81 21.94
C VAL A 133 -11.15 5.30 21.94
N TYR A 134 -9.89 5.63 22.25
CA TYR A 134 -9.39 7.01 22.17
C TYR A 134 -9.53 7.57 20.74
N ILE A 135 -9.01 6.87 19.73
CA ILE A 135 -9.11 7.24 18.30
C ILE A 135 -10.58 7.47 17.91
N SER A 136 -11.47 6.54 18.26
CA SER A 136 -12.90 6.65 17.94
C SER A 136 -13.53 7.91 18.54
N SER A 137 -13.17 8.25 19.78
CA SER A 137 -13.68 9.44 20.46
C SER A 137 -13.19 10.73 19.81
N GLU A 138 -11.86 10.85 19.62
CA GLU A 138 -11.25 12.03 19.01
C GLU A 138 -11.73 12.25 17.58
N MET A 139 -11.79 11.20 16.77
CA MET A 139 -12.25 11.31 15.38
C MET A 139 -13.74 11.64 15.27
N THR A 140 -14.57 11.14 16.19
CA THR A 140 -15.98 11.52 16.26
C THR A 140 -16.14 13.02 16.57
N GLN A 141 -15.34 13.51 17.51
CA GLN A 141 -15.33 14.93 17.86
C GLN A 141 -14.80 15.78 16.71
N TYR A 142 -13.69 15.38 16.10
CA TYR A 142 -13.10 16.07 14.95
C TYR A 142 -14.09 16.21 13.78
N VAL A 143 -14.73 15.12 13.37
CA VAL A 143 -15.70 15.14 12.26
C VAL A 143 -16.88 16.07 12.58
N LYS A 144 -17.36 16.04 13.83
CA LYS A 144 -18.43 16.95 14.27
C LYS A 144 -18.03 18.42 14.17
N GLU A 145 -16.80 18.76 14.57
CA GLU A 145 -16.27 20.12 14.43
C GLU A 145 -16.16 20.56 12.96
N GLN A 146 -15.74 19.64 12.06
CA GLN A 146 -15.71 19.94 10.64
C GLN A 146 -17.11 20.13 10.04
N GLU A 147 -18.11 19.37 10.51
CA GLU A 147 -19.51 19.55 10.12
C GLU A 147 -20.07 20.89 10.59
N GLU A 148 -19.77 21.31 11.81
CA GLU A 148 -20.17 22.62 12.34
C GLU A 148 -19.55 23.76 11.52
N LYS A 149 -18.27 23.70 11.18
CA LYS A 149 -17.58 24.66 10.30
C LYS A 149 -18.19 24.70 8.90
N LYS A 150 -18.45 23.55 8.29
CA LYS A 150 -19.11 23.45 6.98
C LYS A 150 -20.48 24.14 6.99
N ASN A 151 -21.28 23.89 8.03
CA ASN A 151 -22.60 24.48 8.18
C ASN A 151 -22.56 26.01 8.44
N ALA A 152 -21.47 26.48 9.06
CA ALA A 152 -21.23 27.91 9.26
C ALA A 152 -20.67 28.62 8.02
N GLY A 153 -20.30 27.88 6.96
CA GLY A 153 -19.63 28.43 5.77
C GLY A 153 -18.19 28.81 6.01
N GLU A 154 -17.55 28.21 7.01
CA GLU A 154 -16.14 28.38 7.34
C GLU A 154 -15.30 27.36 6.57
N GLU A 155 -13.98 27.55 6.58
CA GLU A 155 -13.02 26.58 6.02
C GLU A 155 -13.04 25.29 6.88
N PHE A 156 -13.22 24.14 6.22
CA PHE A 156 -13.32 22.84 6.84
C PHE A 156 -12.48 21.80 6.08
N ASP A 157 -12.20 20.68 6.72
CA ASP A 157 -11.51 19.56 6.08
C ASP A 157 -12.49 18.67 5.29
N GLU A 158 -12.38 18.71 3.97
CA GLU A 158 -13.22 17.90 3.07
C GLU A 158 -13.01 16.38 3.27
N ASN A 159 -11.84 15.95 3.78
CA ASN A 159 -11.56 14.54 4.05
C ASN A 159 -12.40 13.97 5.22
N ALA A 160 -13.03 14.83 6.03
CA ALA A 160 -13.95 14.41 7.08
C ALA A 160 -15.33 13.97 6.54
N PHE A 161 -15.57 14.09 5.22
CA PHE A 161 -16.84 13.76 4.57
C PHE A 161 -16.65 12.73 3.48
N ASP A 162 -17.65 11.87 3.29
CA ASP A 162 -17.63 10.87 2.21
C ASP A 162 -17.91 11.51 0.82
N GLY A 163 -17.90 10.66 -0.23
CA GLY A 163 -18.14 11.09 -1.61
C GLY A 163 -19.55 11.67 -1.87
N ASN A 164 -20.49 11.53 -0.93
CA ASN A 164 -21.83 12.13 -0.99
C ASN A 164 -21.89 13.45 -0.21
N GLY A 165 -20.84 13.78 0.53
CA GLY A 165 -20.75 14.94 1.40
C GLY A 165 -21.33 14.71 2.79
N ASP A 166 -21.57 13.46 3.18
CA ASP A 166 -22.00 13.07 4.52
C ASP A 166 -20.79 12.91 5.45
N PRO A 167 -20.89 13.31 6.75
CA PRO A 167 -19.76 13.18 7.68
C PRO A 167 -19.39 11.73 7.91
N LEU A 168 -18.08 11.45 7.97
CA LEU A 168 -17.56 10.12 8.26
C LEU A 168 -17.95 9.67 9.68
N THR A 169 -18.26 8.39 9.86
CA THR A 169 -18.67 7.84 11.15
C THR A 169 -17.59 6.92 11.71
N PHE A 170 -17.26 7.09 13.00
CA PHE A 170 -16.22 6.33 13.73
C PHE A 170 -16.82 5.45 14.84
N LYS A 171 -18.06 5.07 14.72
CA LYS A 171 -18.72 4.07 15.58
C LYS A 171 -19.61 3.19 14.72
N LYS A 172 -19.80 1.94 15.15
CA LYS A 172 -20.85 1.12 14.57
C LYS A 172 -22.17 1.62 15.12
N ASN A 173 -23.06 2.07 14.22
CA ASN A 173 -24.45 2.38 14.55
C ASN A 173 -25.21 1.09 14.89
#